data_c2c3972fa06438c5c76bf957e23e1885
#
_entry.id   c2c3972fa06438c5c76bf957e23e1885
#
_cell.length_a   1.000
_cell.length_b   1.000
_cell.length_c   1.000
_cell.angle_alpha   90.00
_cell.angle_beta   90.00
_cell.angle_gamma   90.00
#
_symmetry.space_group_name_H-M   'P 1'
#
loop_
_entity.id
_entity.type
_entity.pdbx_description
1 polymer ?
#
loop_
_entity_poly.entity_id
_entity_poly.type
_entity_poly.pdbx_seq_one_letter_code
_entity_poly.pdbx_strand_id
1 'polypeptide(L)'
;MTLTDLNSGQTLLEAASVSAAWPFEEARKLVERINRTSQKTVIFETGYGPSGLPHIGTFGEVARTTMVRNAFRVLTEDKVPTKLLCFSDDMDGMRKVPDNVPNRDSLAEHLHRPLTRVPDPFGEFESFGHHNNAMLRRFLDTFGFDYEFASATEYYTSGRFDDILLRAAERYQSIMDI
;
A
#
# COMPACT_ATOMS: atom_id res chain seq x y z
N MET A 1 2.91 30.05 -2.34
CA MET A 1 4.35 30.03 -2.01
C MET A 1 5.01 29.17 -3.06
N THR A 2 5.62 29.78 -4.04
CA THR A 2 6.31 29.07 -5.13
C THR A 2 7.70 28.65 -4.65
N LEU A 3 8.27 27.58 -5.23
CA LEU A 3 9.62 27.09 -4.91
C LEU A 3 10.73 28.16 -5.08
N THR A 4 10.40 29.31 -5.64
CA THR A 4 11.27 30.48 -5.86
C THR A 4 11.39 31.42 -4.66
N ASP A 5 10.60 31.27 -3.60
CA ASP A 5 10.61 32.09 -2.39
C ASP A 5 11.51 31.56 -1.27
N LEU A 6 12.29 30.52 -1.54
CA LEU A 6 13.33 30.06 -0.63
C LEU A 6 14.44 31.10 -0.60
N ASN A 7 14.61 31.73 0.56
CA ASN A 7 15.63 32.71 0.85
C ASN A 7 16.98 32.23 0.29
N SER A 8 17.65 33.09 -0.48
CA SER A 8 18.86 32.81 -1.26
C SER A 8 20.02 32.28 -0.37
N GLY A 9 20.01 31.04 0.01
CA GLY A 9 21.06 30.39 0.80
C GLY A 9 20.70 29.12 1.52
N GLN A 10 19.40 28.81 1.69
CA GLN A 10 19.01 27.58 2.36
C GLN A 10 18.75 26.48 1.32
N THR A 11 19.46 25.35 1.43
CA THR A 11 19.22 24.21 0.55
C THR A 11 17.90 23.51 0.89
N LEU A 12 17.32 22.78 -0.08
CA LEU A 12 16.11 21.96 0.15
C LEU A 12 16.31 20.98 1.33
N LEU A 13 17.49 20.40 1.46
CA LEU A 13 17.83 19.50 2.53
C LEU A 13 17.80 20.17 3.91
N GLU A 14 18.37 21.39 4.02
CA GLU A 14 18.35 22.16 5.27
C GLU A 14 16.92 22.49 5.68
N ALA A 15 16.09 22.97 4.75
CA ALA A 15 14.69 23.25 5.00
C ALA A 15 13.91 21.98 5.42
N ALA A 16 14.13 20.87 4.74
CA ALA A 16 13.51 19.57 5.05
C ALA A 16 13.93 19.05 6.44
N SER A 17 15.18 19.27 6.83
CA SER A 17 15.73 18.76 8.10
C SER A 17 15.09 19.38 9.33
N VAL A 18 14.62 20.64 9.22
CA VAL A 18 13.99 21.38 10.32
C VAL A 18 12.46 21.51 10.16
N SER A 19 11.88 21.01 9.08
CA SER A 19 10.45 21.11 8.82
C SER A 19 9.63 20.41 9.89
N ALA A 20 8.62 21.08 10.46
CA ALA A 20 7.63 20.50 11.37
C ALA A 20 6.43 19.88 10.65
N ALA A 21 6.43 19.84 9.31
CA ALA A 21 5.38 19.15 8.58
C ALA A 21 5.47 17.62 8.83
N TRP A 22 4.33 17.00 9.14
CA TRP A 22 4.26 15.60 9.57
C TRP A 22 4.97 14.59 8.64
N PRO A 23 4.98 14.75 7.29
CA PRO A 23 5.70 13.79 6.44
C PRO A 23 7.21 13.79 6.71
N PHE A 24 7.79 14.96 7.01
CA PHE A 24 9.20 15.07 7.36
C PHE A 24 9.49 14.56 8.77
N GLU A 25 8.56 14.71 9.72
CA GLU A 25 8.71 14.12 11.06
C GLU A 25 8.75 12.59 10.98
N GLU A 26 7.84 11.97 10.24
CA GLU A 26 7.84 10.52 10.03
C GLU A 26 9.08 10.06 9.24
N ALA A 27 9.46 10.80 8.20
CA ALA A 27 10.64 10.47 7.42
C ALA A 27 11.95 10.52 8.25
N ARG A 28 12.10 11.47 9.18
CA ARG A 28 13.27 11.51 10.09
C ARG A 28 13.35 10.28 10.98
N LYS A 29 12.22 9.77 11.49
CA LYS A 29 12.19 8.51 12.27
C LYS A 29 12.70 7.33 11.44
N LEU A 30 12.34 7.29 10.13
CA LEU A 30 12.83 6.27 9.22
C LEU A 30 14.34 6.41 8.95
N VAL A 31 14.85 7.64 8.77
CA VAL A 31 16.29 7.89 8.63
C VAL A 31 17.06 7.41 9.87
N GLU A 32 16.58 7.70 11.06
CA GLU A 32 17.17 7.19 12.30
C GLU A 32 17.13 5.66 12.38
N ARG A 33 16.03 5.04 11.93
CA ARG A 33 15.88 3.58 11.92
C ARG A 33 16.88 2.91 10.98
N ILE A 34 17.02 3.40 9.74
CA ILE A 34 17.95 2.81 8.77
C ILE A 34 19.40 2.97 9.17
N ASN A 35 19.77 4.07 9.86
CA ASN A 35 21.11 4.28 10.38
C ASN A 35 21.48 3.27 11.48
N ARG A 36 20.50 2.65 12.13
CA ARG A 36 20.68 1.59 13.14
C ARG A 36 20.59 0.18 12.58
N THR A 37 20.12 0.05 11.33
CA THR A 37 19.92 -1.25 10.67
C THR A 37 20.74 -1.28 9.39
N SER A 38 21.17 -2.45 8.95
CA SER A 38 21.88 -2.61 7.66
C SER A 38 20.92 -2.70 6.46
N GLN A 39 19.73 -2.16 6.57
CA GLN A 39 18.71 -2.22 5.53
C GLN A 39 19.12 -1.37 4.32
N LYS A 40 19.09 -1.99 3.12
CA LYS A 40 19.53 -1.34 1.87
C LYS A 40 18.41 -0.65 1.10
N THR A 41 17.15 -1.03 1.34
CA THR A 41 15.97 -0.51 0.65
C THR A 41 14.86 -0.29 1.65
N VAL A 42 14.15 0.83 1.57
CA VAL A 42 12.99 1.11 2.41
C VAL A 42 11.70 0.88 1.60
N ILE A 43 10.84 0.03 2.14
CA ILE A 43 9.51 -0.25 1.58
C ILE A 43 8.49 0.63 2.31
N PHE A 44 7.74 1.40 1.54
CA PHE A 44 6.57 2.13 1.95
C PHE A 44 5.35 1.35 1.47
N GLU A 45 4.51 0.90 2.37
CA GLU A 45 3.39 0.02 2.03
C GLU A 45 2.06 0.70 2.29
N THR A 46 1.11 0.46 1.38
CA THR A 46 -0.30 0.80 1.53
C THR A 46 -1.14 -0.45 1.33
N GLY A 47 -2.14 -0.67 2.20
CA GLY A 47 -3.09 -1.77 2.08
C GLY A 47 -4.32 -1.36 1.27
N TYR A 48 -4.90 -2.30 0.54
CA TYR A 48 -6.15 -2.12 -0.17
C TYR A 48 -7.01 -3.38 -0.08
N GLY A 49 -8.15 -3.28 0.57
CA GLY A 49 -9.17 -4.33 0.54
C GLY A 49 -10.06 -4.17 -0.70
N PRO A 50 -9.96 -5.03 -1.73
CA PRO A 50 -10.66 -4.86 -3.00
C PRO A 50 -12.13 -5.30 -2.94
N SER A 51 -12.83 -4.91 -1.86
CA SER A 51 -14.26 -5.20 -1.65
C SER A 51 -15.21 -4.18 -2.28
N GLY A 52 -14.68 -3.21 -3.02
CA GLY A 52 -15.41 -2.17 -3.74
C GLY A 52 -14.46 -1.34 -4.60
N LEU A 53 -15.05 -0.42 -5.40
CA LEU A 53 -14.27 0.44 -6.28
C LEU A 53 -13.40 1.42 -5.48
N PRO A 54 -12.22 1.81 -6.00
CA PRO A 54 -11.37 2.84 -5.40
C PRO A 54 -12.12 4.17 -5.21
N HIS A 55 -11.81 4.87 -4.14
CA HIS A 55 -12.45 6.12 -3.76
C HIS A 55 -11.46 7.08 -3.09
N ILE A 56 -11.94 8.22 -2.61
CA ILE A 56 -11.09 9.26 -1.98
C ILE A 56 -10.29 8.73 -0.77
N GLY A 57 -10.79 7.73 -0.04
CA GLY A 57 -10.04 7.06 1.03
C GLY A 57 -8.83 6.31 0.47
N THR A 58 -8.99 5.58 -0.63
CA THR A 58 -7.90 4.90 -1.34
C THR A 58 -6.84 5.91 -1.79
N PHE A 59 -7.26 7.04 -2.37
CA PHE A 59 -6.35 8.13 -2.72
C PHE A 59 -5.59 8.64 -1.51
N GLY A 60 -6.28 8.93 -0.42
CA GLY A 60 -5.68 9.46 0.81
C GLY A 60 -4.63 8.52 1.40
N GLU A 61 -4.86 7.23 1.37
CA GLU A 61 -3.93 6.19 1.82
C GLU A 61 -2.61 6.24 1.05
N VAL A 62 -2.70 6.17 -0.28
CA VAL A 62 -1.51 6.17 -1.15
C VAL A 62 -0.81 7.54 -1.16
N ALA A 63 -1.57 8.64 -1.18
CA ALA A 63 -1.01 9.98 -1.17
C ALA A 63 -0.22 10.27 0.11
N ARG A 64 -0.75 9.91 1.28
CA ARG A 64 -0.07 10.09 2.57
C ARG A 64 1.25 9.32 2.62
N THR A 65 1.23 8.07 2.20
CA THR A 65 2.43 7.23 2.14
C THR A 65 3.46 7.79 1.15
N THR A 66 2.99 8.27 -0.01
CA THR A 66 3.83 8.94 -1.00
C THR A 66 4.47 10.22 -0.46
N MET A 67 3.74 11.02 0.34
CA MET A 67 4.28 12.23 0.97
C MET A 67 5.45 11.89 1.90
N VAL A 68 5.32 10.84 2.73
CA VAL A 68 6.41 10.40 3.62
C VAL A 68 7.59 9.86 2.82
N ARG A 69 7.33 9.05 1.77
CA ARG A 69 8.38 8.55 0.87
C ARG A 69 9.15 9.70 0.22
N ASN A 70 8.46 10.72 -0.27
CA ASN A 70 9.11 11.86 -0.91
C ASN A 70 9.93 12.69 0.10
N ALA A 71 9.40 12.91 1.31
CA ALA A 71 10.16 13.54 2.39
C ALA A 71 11.42 12.75 2.75
N PHE A 72 11.32 11.42 2.83
CA PHE A 72 12.47 10.54 3.07
C PHE A 72 13.51 10.62 1.96
N ARG A 73 13.09 10.63 0.69
CA ARG A 73 13.98 10.78 -0.46
C ARG A 73 14.74 12.11 -0.42
N VAL A 74 14.07 13.21 -0.06
CA VAL A 74 14.72 14.52 0.13
C VAL A 74 15.75 14.45 1.25
N LEU A 75 15.39 13.90 2.43
CA LEU A 75 16.29 13.81 3.59
C LEU A 75 17.50 12.90 3.35
N THR A 76 17.37 11.93 2.48
CA THR A 76 18.46 11.00 2.11
C THR A 76 19.14 11.36 0.79
N GLU A 77 18.75 12.48 0.15
CA GLU A 77 19.24 12.88 -1.16
C GLU A 77 19.17 11.75 -2.21
N ASP A 78 18.07 10.95 -2.15
CA ASP A 78 17.88 9.74 -2.96
C ASP A 78 19.01 8.68 -2.87
N LYS A 79 19.88 8.77 -1.87
CA LYS A 79 20.98 7.79 -1.67
C LYS A 79 20.49 6.43 -1.16
N VAL A 80 19.28 6.39 -0.60
CA VAL A 80 18.64 5.16 -0.10
C VAL A 80 17.48 4.79 -1.01
N PRO A 81 17.55 3.63 -1.71
CA PRO A 81 16.46 3.17 -2.58
C PRO A 81 15.15 3.00 -1.82
N THR A 82 14.05 3.40 -2.45
CA THR A 82 12.71 3.29 -1.88
C THR A 82 11.76 2.59 -2.85
N LYS A 83 10.77 1.87 -2.30
CA LYS A 83 9.65 1.31 -3.05
C LYS A 83 8.35 1.70 -2.38
N LEU A 84 7.33 2.02 -3.18
CA LEU A 84 5.95 2.13 -2.72
C LEU A 84 5.23 0.85 -3.13
N LEU A 85 4.83 0.05 -2.16
CA LEU A 85 4.10 -1.20 -2.39
C LEU A 85 2.62 -0.97 -2.13
N CYS A 86 1.79 -1.15 -3.16
CA CYS A 86 0.34 -1.18 -3.02
C CYS A 86 -0.09 -2.64 -2.92
N PHE A 87 -0.34 -3.09 -1.69
CA PHE A 87 -0.69 -4.47 -1.39
C PHE A 87 -2.21 -4.63 -1.38
N SER A 88 -2.73 -5.53 -2.21
CA SER A 88 -4.15 -5.84 -2.27
C SER A 88 -4.46 -7.10 -1.47
N ASP A 89 -5.37 -6.97 -0.49
CA ASP A 89 -5.89 -8.06 0.33
C ASP A 89 -7.01 -8.83 -0.40
N ASP A 90 -6.75 -9.22 -1.64
CA ASP A 90 -7.72 -9.85 -2.55
C ASP A 90 -8.12 -11.29 -2.16
N MET A 91 -7.46 -11.87 -1.16
CA MET A 91 -7.89 -13.10 -0.49
C MET A 91 -8.95 -12.88 0.59
N ASP A 92 -9.21 -11.63 0.98
CA ASP A 92 -10.23 -11.33 1.98
C ASP A 92 -11.61 -11.85 1.54
N GLY A 93 -12.37 -12.34 2.52
CA GLY A 93 -13.74 -12.79 2.29
C GLY A 93 -14.70 -11.62 2.02
N MET A 94 -15.58 -11.76 1.05
CA MET A 94 -16.63 -10.78 0.79
C MET A 94 -17.60 -10.71 1.98
N ARG A 95 -17.55 -9.65 2.79
CA ARG A 95 -18.35 -9.49 4.02
C ARG A 95 -19.77 -9.00 3.76
N LYS A 96 -19.94 -8.22 2.70
CA LYS A 96 -21.24 -7.68 2.25
C LYS A 96 -21.19 -7.44 0.74
N VAL A 97 -22.37 -7.42 0.12
CA VAL A 97 -22.50 -7.01 -1.27
C VAL A 97 -22.47 -5.48 -1.33
N PRO A 98 -21.57 -4.86 -2.13
CA PRO A 98 -21.55 -3.41 -2.31
C PRO A 98 -22.86 -2.89 -2.92
N ASP A 99 -23.23 -1.65 -2.58
CA ASP A 99 -24.49 -1.06 -3.09
C ASP A 99 -24.40 -0.55 -4.53
N ASN A 100 -23.17 -0.33 -5.01
CA ASN A 100 -22.87 0.30 -6.30
C ASN A 100 -22.41 -0.69 -7.38
N VAL A 101 -22.80 -1.96 -7.26
CA VAL A 101 -22.46 -3.00 -8.26
C VAL A 101 -23.75 -3.58 -8.90
N PRO A 102 -23.69 -4.04 -10.15
CA PRO A 102 -24.79 -4.79 -10.77
C PRO A 102 -24.88 -6.21 -10.20
N ASN A 103 -25.97 -6.92 -10.55
CA ASN A 103 -26.16 -8.37 -10.23
C ASN A 103 -26.00 -8.71 -8.74
N ARG A 104 -26.46 -7.84 -7.84
CA ARG A 104 -26.29 -7.96 -6.40
C ARG A 104 -26.83 -9.26 -5.81
N ASP A 105 -27.96 -9.75 -6.30
CA ASP A 105 -28.57 -11.00 -5.81
C ASP A 105 -27.66 -12.20 -6.05
N SER A 106 -27.05 -12.27 -7.23
CA SER A 106 -26.06 -13.30 -7.54
C SER A 106 -24.84 -13.22 -6.64
N LEU A 107 -24.38 -12.01 -6.31
CA LEU A 107 -23.23 -11.82 -5.41
C LEU A 107 -23.54 -12.26 -3.97
N ALA A 108 -24.77 -12.15 -3.51
CA ALA A 108 -25.18 -12.57 -2.17
C ALA A 108 -24.93 -14.06 -1.90
N GLU A 109 -24.99 -14.89 -2.93
CA GLU A 109 -24.68 -16.33 -2.84
C GLU A 109 -23.18 -16.62 -2.61
N HIS A 110 -22.34 -15.60 -2.80
CA HIS A 110 -20.88 -15.70 -2.67
C HIS A 110 -20.32 -15.00 -1.43
N LEU A 111 -21.17 -14.62 -0.47
CA LEU A 111 -20.70 -14.06 0.80
C LEU A 111 -19.71 -15.00 1.49
N HIS A 112 -18.72 -14.42 2.16
CA HIS A 112 -17.63 -15.09 2.87
C HIS A 112 -16.62 -15.86 1.99
N ARG A 113 -16.79 -15.87 0.66
CA ARG A 113 -15.76 -16.38 -0.24
C ARG A 113 -14.65 -15.34 -0.47
N PRO A 114 -13.40 -15.78 -0.70
CA PRO A 114 -12.34 -14.87 -1.13
C PRO A 114 -12.76 -14.06 -2.35
N LEU A 115 -12.42 -12.78 -2.39
CA LEU A 115 -12.82 -11.88 -3.46
C LEU A 115 -12.36 -12.36 -4.85
N THR A 116 -11.23 -13.06 -4.92
CA THR A 116 -10.75 -13.73 -6.14
C THR A 116 -11.55 -14.96 -6.56
N ARG A 117 -12.51 -15.41 -5.72
CA ARG A 117 -13.45 -16.49 -6.03
C ARG A 117 -14.91 -16.04 -6.08
N VAL A 118 -15.15 -14.75 -6.05
CA VAL A 118 -16.46 -14.13 -6.26
C VAL A 118 -16.56 -13.76 -7.74
N PRO A 119 -17.61 -14.16 -8.49
CA PRO A 119 -17.77 -13.75 -9.89
C PRO A 119 -17.75 -12.24 -10.05
N ASP A 120 -17.15 -11.76 -11.14
CA ASP A 120 -17.18 -10.33 -11.45
C ASP A 120 -18.62 -9.91 -11.84
N PRO A 121 -19.26 -9.01 -11.07
CA PRO A 121 -20.61 -8.58 -11.38
C PRO A 121 -20.72 -7.77 -12.67
N PHE A 122 -19.60 -7.23 -13.16
CA PHE A 122 -19.54 -6.47 -14.41
C PHE A 122 -19.26 -7.36 -15.62
N GLY A 123 -18.76 -8.59 -15.41
CA GLY A 123 -18.44 -9.55 -16.46
C GLY A 123 -17.21 -9.21 -17.30
N GLU A 124 -16.31 -8.36 -16.79
CA GLU A 124 -15.12 -7.90 -17.50
C GLU A 124 -13.84 -8.68 -17.11
N PHE A 125 -13.82 -9.23 -15.90
CA PHE A 125 -12.66 -9.90 -15.33
C PHE A 125 -13.03 -11.30 -14.79
N GLU A 126 -12.01 -12.09 -14.48
CA GLU A 126 -12.16 -13.44 -13.95
C GLU A 126 -12.92 -13.47 -12.61
N SER A 127 -12.73 -12.46 -11.77
CA SER A 127 -13.41 -12.36 -10.48
C SER A 127 -13.59 -10.90 -10.05
N PHE A 128 -14.40 -10.70 -9.01
CA PHE A 128 -14.60 -9.39 -8.39
C PHE A 128 -13.30 -8.82 -7.80
N GLY A 129 -12.44 -9.67 -7.22
CA GLY A 129 -11.10 -9.26 -6.78
C GLY A 129 -10.24 -8.76 -7.93
N HIS A 130 -10.21 -9.46 -9.05
CA HIS A 130 -9.46 -9.03 -10.25
C HIS A 130 -10.01 -7.73 -10.84
N HIS A 131 -11.34 -7.57 -10.88
CA HIS A 131 -11.97 -6.32 -11.33
C HIS A 131 -11.49 -5.14 -10.47
N ASN A 132 -11.64 -5.22 -9.15
CA ASN A 132 -11.28 -4.13 -8.25
C ASN A 132 -9.77 -3.86 -8.23
N ASN A 133 -8.92 -4.89 -8.36
CA ASN A 133 -7.48 -4.73 -8.55
C ASN A 133 -7.14 -3.95 -9.82
N ALA A 134 -7.83 -4.25 -10.93
CA ALA A 134 -7.65 -3.51 -12.19
C ALA A 134 -8.10 -2.04 -12.05
N MET A 135 -9.24 -1.80 -11.37
CA MET A 135 -9.71 -0.44 -11.09
C MET A 135 -8.74 0.33 -10.19
N LEU A 136 -8.18 -0.31 -9.16
CA LEU A 136 -7.15 0.29 -8.31
C LEU A 136 -5.96 0.75 -9.14
N ARG A 137 -5.41 -0.12 -9.98
CA ARG A 137 -4.24 0.21 -10.81
C ARG A 137 -4.54 1.38 -11.75
N ARG A 138 -5.68 1.36 -12.46
CA ARG A 138 -6.11 2.48 -13.30
C ARG A 138 -6.23 3.79 -12.51
N PHE A 139 -6.78 3.71 -11.31
CA PHE A 139 -6.93 4.86 -10.42
C PHE A 139 -5.56 5.43 -10.03
N LEU A 140 -4.63 4.60 -9.58
CA LEU A 140 -3.29 5.02 -9.18
C LEU A 140 -2.50 5.58 -10.37
N ASP A 141 -2.60 4.97 -11.53
CA ASP A 141 -1.97 5.42 -12.78
C ASP A 141 -2.50 6.81 -13.20
N THR A 142 -3.82 7.03 -13.06
CA THR A 142 -4.46 8.32 -13.38
C THR A 142 -3.89 9.46 -12.54
N PHE A 143 -3.55 9.20 -11.28
CA PHE A 143 -2.93 10.19 -10.39
C PHE A 143 -1.40 10.21 -10.46
N GLY A 144 -0.79 9.39 -11.29
CA GLY A 144 0.65 9.38 -11.52
C GLY A 144 1.48 8.88 -10.33
N PHE A 145 0.92 7.99 -9.50
CA PHE A 145 1.69 7.36 -8.42
C PHE A 145 2.75 6.42 -8.98
N ASP A 146 3.96 6.47 -8.43
CA ASP A 146 5.05 5.54 -8.71
C ASP A 146 5.02 4.41 -7.68
N TYR A 147 4.43 3.27 -8.03
CA TYR A 147 4.16 2.15 -7.14
C TYR A 147 4.45 0.78 -7.77
N GLU A 148 4.66 -0.22 -6.93
CA GLU A 148 4.62 -1.64 -7.27
C GLU A 148 3.31 -2.23 -6.75
N PHE A 149 2.55 -2.93 -7.59
CA PHE A 149 1.34 -3.62 -7.17
C PHE A 149 1.68 -5.03 -6.67
N ALA A 150 1.02 -5.46 -5.60
CA ALA A 150 1.11 -6.82 -5.08
C ALA A 150 -0.27 -7.37 -4.72
N SER A 151 -0.51 -8.64 -5.03
CA SER A 151 -1.72 -9.38 -4.71
C SER A 151 -1.44 -10.38 -3.58
N ALA A 152 -2.25 -10.38 -2.53
CA ALA A 152 -2.16 -11.39 -1.48
C ALA A 152 -2.30 -12.80 -2.05
N THR A 153 -3.25 -13.01 -2.97
CA THR A 153 -3.45 -14.29 -3.65
C THR A 153 -2.18 -14.76 -4.35
N GLU A 154 -1.49 -13.88 -5.08
CA GLU A 154 -0.23 -14.23 -5.75
C GLU A 154 0.88 -14.54 -4.75
N TYR A 155 0.99 -13.77 -3.66
CA TYR A 155 2.01 -14.01 -2.64
C TYR A 155 1.83 -15.35 -1.92
N TYR A 156 0.59 -15.71 -1.57
CA TYR A 156 0.30 -17.00 -0.95
C TYR A 156 0.48 -18.17 -1.92
N THR A 157 -0.08 -18.07 -3.14
CA THR A 157 -0.05 -19.18 -4.09
C THR A 157 1.34 -19.43 -4.70
N SER A 158 2.19 -18.41 -4.74
CA SER A 158 3.59 -18.55 -5.19
C SER A 158 4.56 -18.99 -4.09
N GLY A 159 4.09 -19.17 -2.84
CA GLY A 159 4.92 -19.56 -1.72
C GLY A 159 5.81 -18.44 -1.15
N ARG A 160 5.60 -17.18 -1.54
CA ARG A 160 6.42 -16.06 -1.03
C ARG A 160 6.33 -15.87 0.49
N PHE A 161 5.25 -16.31 1.10
CA PHE A 161 5.06 -16.25 2.54
C PHE A 161 5.43 -17.54 3.27
N ASP A 162 5.77 -18.64 2.59
CA ASP A 162 5.95 -19.95 3.21
C ASP A 162 7.01 -19.92 4.31
N ASP A 163 8.17 -19.37 4.06
CA ASP A 163 9.25 -19.29 5.05
C ASP A 163 8.86 -18.50 6.30
N ILE A 164 8.15 -17.37 6.15
CA ILE A 164 7.74 -16.57 7.30
C ILE A 164 6.58 -17.21 8.05
N LEU A 165 5.68 -17.90 7.37
CA LEU A 165 4.58 -18.66 7.98
C LEU A 165 5.12 -19.84 8.76
N LEU A 166 6.09 -20.58 8.23
CA LEU A 166 6.78 -21.66 8.95
C LEU A 166 7.48 -21.12 10.20
N ARG A 167 8.19 -20.00 10.09
CA ARG A 167 8.82 -19.36 11.26
C ARG A 167 7.79 -18.92 12.30
N ALA A 168 6.64 -18.39 11.89
CA ALA A 168 5.57 -18.02 12.81
C ALA A 168 5.02 -19.25 13.52
N ALA A 169 4.82 -20.38 12.81
CA ALA A 169 4.38 -21.64 13.39
C ALA A 169 5.41 -22.19 14.40
N GLU A 170 6.70 -22.18 14.08
CA GLU A 170 7.78 -22.59 14.99
C GLU A 170 7.83 -21.73 16.27
N ARG A 171 7.42 -20.46 16.18
CA ARG A 171 7.42 -19.50 17.29
C ARG A 171 6.04 -19.30 17.92
N TYR A 172 5.09 -20.14 17.57
CA TYR A 172 3.69 -20.00 17.99
C TYR A 172 3.54 -19.71 19.49
N GLN A 173 4.15 -20.54 20.35
CA GLN A 173 4.06 -20.36 21.79
C GLN A 173 4.64 -19.00 22.25
N SER A 174 5.80 -18.60 21.72
CA SER A 174 6.42 -17.31 22.06
C SER A 174 5.57 -16.12 21.62
N ILE A 175 4.79 -16.25 20.52
CA ILE A 175 3.87 -15.22 20.04
C ILE A 175 2.63 -15.15 20.95
N MET A 176 2.12 -16.32 21.40
CA MET A 176 0.95 -16.38 22.27
C MET A 176 1.22 -15.93 23.71
N ASP A 177 2.49 -15.92 24.15
CA ASP A 177 2.92 -15.51 25.49
C ASP A 177 3.13 -13.99 25.62
N ILE A 178 2.93 -13.19 24.54
CA ILE A 178 3.00 -11.71 24.52
C ILE A 178 1.67 -11.11 24.98
#